data_ad1a03a4aaca17b7064fd0c573b104ec
#
_entry.id   ad1a03a4aaca17b7064fd0c573b104ec
#
_cell.length_a   1.000
_cell.length_b   1.000
_cell.length_c   1.000
_cell.angle_alpha   90.00
_cell.angle_beta   90.00
_cell.angle_gamma   90.00
#
_symmetry.space_group_name_H-M   'P 1'
#
loop_
_entity.id
_entity.type
_entity.pdbx_description
1 polymer ?
#
loop_
_entity_poly.entity_id
_entity_poly.type
_entity_poly.pdbx_seq_one_letter_code
_entity_poly.pdbx_strand_id
1 'polypeptide(L)'
;MIKVGIIGGAGYTAGELIRLLLNHPEAEIVFVNSSSNAGNKITDVHEGLYGETDLTFTDELPLDEIDVLFFCTAHGDTRKFMESHNVPEDLKIIDLSMDYRIKSDDHDFIYGLPELNRRATCTAKHVANPGCFATCIQLGLLPLAKHLMLNGDIMVNAITG
;
A
#
# COMPACT_ATOMS: atom_id res chain seq x y z
N MET A 1 13.27 -14.68 -2.40
CA MET A 1 12.51 -13.47 -2.78
C MET A 1 11.36 -13.30 -1.80
N ILE A 2 10.97 -12.08 -1.51
CA ILE A 2 9.81 -11.75 -0.67
C ILE A 2 8.55 -11.97 -1.52
N LYS A 3 7.68 -12.83 -1.06
CA LYS A 3 6.43 -13.17 -1.75
C LYS A 3 5.33 -12.17 -1.42
N VAL A 4 4.72 -11.60 -2.43
CA VAL A 4 3.77 -10.50 -2.29
C VAL A 4 2.40 -10.88 -2.83
N GLY A 5 1.36 -10.61 -2.03
CA GLY A 5 -0.03 -10.62 -2.46
C GLY A 5 -0.60 -9.20 -2.54
N ILE A 6 -1.51 -8.96 -3.47
CA ILE A 6 -2.15 -7.66 -3.66
C ILE A 6 -3.66 -7.84 -3.67
N ILE A 7 -4.39 -7.12 -2.83
CA ILE A 7 -5.85 -7.03 -2.82
C ILE A 7 -6.29 -5.68 -3.39
N GLY A 8 -7.33 -5.68 -4.21
CA GLY A 8 -7.80 -4.49 -4.91
C GLY A 8 -6.97 -4.19 -6.17
N GLY A 9 -6.50 -5.24 -6.83
CA GLY A 9 -5.53 -5.20 -7.92
C GLY A 9 -5.94 -4.42 -9.16
N ALA A 10 -7.22 -4.19 -9.38
CA ALA A 10 -7.72 -3.43 -10.54
C ALA A 10 -7.67 -1.90 -10.34
N GLY A 11 -7.39 -1.44 -9.13
CA GLY A 11 -7.31 -0.01 -8.82
C GLY A 11 -6.04 0.65 -9.37
N TYR A 12 -6.10 1.97 -9.56
CA TYR A 12 -4.98 2.75 -10.10
C TYR A 12 -3.69 2.59 -9.26
N THR A 13 -3.81 2.66 -7.94
CA THR A 13 -2.65 2.49 -7.03
C THR A 13 -2.05 1.08 -7.11
N ALA A 14 -2.87 0.08 -7.36
CA ALA A 14 -2.39 -1.29 -7.57
C ALA A 14 -1.58 -1.41 -8.87
N GLY A 15 -2.00 -0.76 -9.95
CA GLY A 15 -1.25 -0.75 -11.20
C GLY A 15 0.16 -0.18 -11.03
N GLU A 16 0.30 0.94 -10.30
CA GLU A 16 1.59 1.51 -9.98
C GLU A 16 2.42 0.62 -9.04
N LEU A 17 1.80 0.00 -8.04
CA LEU A 17 2.47 -0.95 -7.16
C LEU A 17 3.00 -2.16 -7.94
N ILE A 18 2.19 -2.74 -8.82
CA ILE A 18 2.60 -3.87 -9.67
C ILE A 18 3.80 -3.47 -10.52
N ARG A 19 3.76 -2.30 -11.17
CA ARG A 19 4.88 -1.78 -11.97
C ARG A 19 6.18 -1.67 -11.17
N LEU A 20 6.10 -1.23 -9.93
CA LEU A 20 7.27 -1.14 -9.03
C LEU A 20 7.77 -2.53 -8.62
N LEU A 21 6.86 -3.44 -8.29
CA LEU A 21 7.21 -4.79 -7.82
C LEU A 21 7.78 -5.67 -8.93
N LEU A 22 7.30 -5.57 -10.18
CA LEU A 22 7.85 -6.28 -11.33
C LEU A 22 9.34 -5.96 -11.56
N ASN A 23 9.77 -4.75 -11.18
CA ASN A 23 11.16 -4.30 -11.31
C ASN A 23 11.95 -4.43 -9.99
N HIS A 24 11.36 -4.97 -8.93
CA HIS A 24 12.03 -5.09 -7.64
C HIS A 24 12.87 -6.36 -7.57
N PRO A 25 14.19 -6.28 -7.28
CA PRO A 25 15.11 -7.41 -7.38
C PRO A 25 14.86 -8.52 -6.36
N GLU A 26 14.15 -8.24 -5.26
CA GLU A 26 13.93 -9.16 -4.16
C GLU A 26 12.45 -9.46 -3.90
N ALA A 27 11.54 -9.01 -4.75
CA ALA A 27 10.10 -9.24 -4.61
C ALA A 27 9.57 -10.12 -5.74
N GLU A 28 8.57 -10.94 -5.41
CA GLU A 28 7.83 -11.79 -6.34
C GLU A 28 6.33 -11.62 -6.08
N ILE A 29 5.57 -11.25 -7.10
CA ILE A 29 4.11 -11.16 -7.01
C ILE A 29 3.53 -12.57 -7.15
N VAL A 30 2.93 -13.09 -6.08
CA VAL A 30 2.31 -14.42 -6.05
C VAL A 30 0.88 -14.35 -6.58
N PHE A 31 0.11 -13.34 -6.15
CA PHE A 31 -1.25 -13.13 -6.63
C PHE A 31 -1.64 -11.66 -6.67
N VAL A 32 -2.56 -11.34 -7.55
CA VAL A 32 -3.24 -10.04 -7.63
C VAL A 32 -4.74 -10.28 -7.61
N ASN A 33 -5.37 -9.97 -6.49
CA ASN A 33 -6.79 -10.20 -6.32
C ASN A 33 -7.65 -9.08 -6.89
N SER A 34 -8.63 -9.47 -7.70
CA SER A 34 -9.73 -8.63 -8.16
C SER A 34 -10.90 -9.51 -8.55
N SER A 35 -11.92 -9.59 -7.70
CA SER A 35 -13.08 -10.48 -7.93
C SER A 35 -13.83 -10.16 -9.22
N SER A 36 -13.91 -8.88 -9.61
CA SER A 36 -14.58 -8.46 -10.85
C SER A 36 -13.79 -8.75 -12.13
N ASN A 37 -12.48 -9.00 -12.00
CA ASN A 37 -11.58 -9.23 -13.15
C ASN A 37 -10.90 -10.60 -13.09
N ALA A 38 -11.32 -11.49 -12.19
CA ALA A 38 -10.71 -12.82 -12.05
C ALA A 38 -10.65 -13.57 -13.38
N GLY A 39 -9.46 -14.10 -13.70
CA GLY A 39 -9.16 -14.78 -14.96
C GLY A 39 -8.72 -13.86 -16.12
N ASN A 40 -8.93 -12.55 -16.03
CA ASN A 40 -8.44 -11.60 -17.04
C ASN A 40 -6.94 -11.29 -16.82
N LYS A 41 -6.24 -10.93 -17.89
CA LYS A 41 -4.86 -10.45 -17.74
C LYS A 41 -4.80 -9.11 -17.02
N ILE A 42 -3.77 -8.91 -16.22
CA ILE A 42 -3.53 -7.63 -15.54
C ILE A 42 -3.39 -6.50 -16.56
N THR A 43 -2.79 -6.78 -17.71
CA THR A 43 -2.59 -5.84 -18.82
C THR A 43 -3.89 -5.40 -19.49
N ASP A 44 -5.00 -6.12 -19.32
CA ASP A 44 -6.30 -5.71 -19.85
C ASP A 44 -6.91 -4.53 -19.06
N VAL A 45 -6.47 -4.32 -17.82
CA VAL A 45 -6.89 -3.22 -16.94
C VAL A 45 -5.77 -2.18 -16.83
N HIS A 46 -4.54 -2.63 -16.72
CA HIS A 46 -3.33 -1.79 -16.60
C HIS A 46 -2.54 -1.83 -17.91
N GLU A 47 -3.03 -1.15 -18.94
CA GLU A 47 -2.45 -1.14 -20.28
C GLU A 47 -0.96 -0.74 -20.31
N GLY A 48 -0.53 0.09 -19.36
CA GLY A 48 0.87 0.50 -19.20
C GLY A 48 1.84 -0.64 -18.84
N LEU A 49 1.31 -1.83 -18.51
CA LEU A 49 2.10 -3.03 -18.19
C LEU A 49 2.16 -4.04 -19.37
N TYR A 50 1.67 -3.62 -20.54
CA TYR A 50 1.68 -4.49 -21.71
C TYR A 50 3.10 -4.89 -22.11
N GLY A 51 3.35 -6.21 -22.17
CA GLY A 51 4.67 -6.77 -22.45
C GLY A 51 5.60 -6.93 -21.23
N GLU A 52 5.21 -6.38 -20.06
CA GLU A 52 5.99 -6.48 -18.82
C GLU A 52 5.61 -7.71 -17.99
N THR A 53 4.39 -8.22 -18.15
CA THR A 53 3.90 -9.36 -17.36
C THR A 53 2.79 -10.13 -18.06
N ASP A 54 2.71 -11.44 -17.77
CA ASP A 54 1.60 -12.32 -18.15
C ASP A 54 0.70 -12.69 -16.95
N LEU A 55 0.84 -12.04 -15.81
CA LEU A 55 0.01 -12.27 -14.64
C LEU A 55 -1.47 -12.02 -14.94
N THR A 56 -2.32 -12.81 -14.27
CA THR A 56 -3.77 -12.68 -14.32
C THR A 56 -4.34 -12.34 -12.95
N PHE A 57 -5.48 -11.68 -12.94
CA PHE A 57 -6.24 -11.49 -11.71
C PHE A 57 -6.82 -12.81 -11.22
N THR A 58 -6.93 -12.92 -9.90
CA THR A 58 -7.59 -14.07 -9.25
C THR A 58 -8.60 -13.60 -8.20
N ASP A 59 -9.56 -14.44 -7.89
CA ASP A 59 -10.45 -14.32 -6.72
C ASP A 59 -9.96 -15.16 -5.53
N GLU A 60 -8.95 -16.00 -5.73
CA GLU A 60 -8.31 -16.78 -4.68
C GLU A 60 -7.40 -15.90 -3.81
N LEU A 61 -7.29 -16.27 -2.53
CA LEU A 61 -6.53 -15.57 -1.51
C LEU A 61 -5.57 -16.53 -0.78
N PRO A 62 -4.47 -16.95 -1.43
CA PRO A 62 -3.49 -17.86 -0.82
C PRO A 62 -2.60 -17.12 0.20
N LEU A 63 -3.19 -16.70 1.32
CA LEU A 63 -2.53 -15.88 2.34
C LEU A 63 -1.37 -16.60 3.04
N ASP A 64 -1.39 -17.93 3.07
CA ASP A 64 -0.32 -18.74 3.68
C ASP A 64 0.91 -18.88 2.75
N GLU A 65 0.83 -18.43 1.51
CA GLU A 65 1.89 -18.55 0.52
C GLU A 65 2.72 -17.27 0.37
N ILE A 66 2.38 -16.20 1.09
CA ILE A 66 2.98 -14.88 0.95
C ILE A 66 3.62 -14.37 2.24
N ASP A 67 4.59 -13.48 2.12
CA ASP A 67 5.27 -12.81 3.23
C ASP A 67 4.67 -11.43 3.52
N VAL A 68 4.14 -10.76 2.49
CA VAL A 68 3.60 -9.39 2.55
C VAL A 68 2.31 -9.29 1.75
N LEU A 69 1.29 -8.69 2.36
CA LEU A 69 0.01 -8.39 1.74
C LEU A 69 -0.17 -6.88 1.60
N PHE A 70 -0.43 -6.42 0.39
CA PHE A 70 -0.80 -5.04 0.11
C PHE A 70 -2.31 -4.89 -0.07
N PHE A 71 -2.89 -3.90 0.59
CA PHE A 71 -4.26 -3.47 0.36
C PHE A 71 -4.29 -2.20 -0.50
N CYS A 72 -4.77 -2.35 -1.74
CA CYS A 72 -5.04 -1.27 -2.68
C CYS A 72 -6.55 -1.05 -2.84
N THR A 73 -7.28 -1.21 -1.75
CA THR A 73 -8.74 -1.18 -1.67
C THR A 73 -9.28 0.22 -1.42
N ALA A 74 -10.59 0.38 -1.56
CA ALA A 74 -11.28 1.58 -1.13
C ALA A 74 -11.23 1.74 0.40
N HIS A 75 -11.45 2.98 0.87
CA HIS A 75 -11.49 3.28 2.29
C HIS A 75 -12.62 2.51 2.99
N GLY A 76 -12.30 1.92 4.14
CA GLY A 76 -13.19 1.06 4.92
C GLY A 76 -13.15 -0.42 4.55
N ASP A 77 -12.59 -0.80 3.42
CA ASP A 77 -12.60 -2.18 2.98
C ASP A 77 -11.46 -3.02 3.58
N THR A 78 -10.31 -2.42 3.87
CA THR A 78 -9.22 -3.12 4.57
C THR A 78 -9.65 -3.57 5.95
N ARG A 79 -10.33 -2.71 6.71
CA ARG A 79 -10.86 -3.06 8.04
C ARG A 79 -11.86 -4.20 7.97
N LYS A 80 -12.82 -4.14 7.04
CA LYS A 80 -13.79 -5.22 6.81
C LYS A 80 -13.12 -6.55 6.45
N PHE A 81 -12.08 -6.49 5.62
CA PHE A 81 -11.32 -7.68 5.26
C PHE A 81 -10.65 -8.31 6.48
N MET A 82 -9.95 -7.49 7.28
CA MET A 82 -9.27 -7.95 8.49
C MET A 82 -10.24 -8.55 9.52
N GLU A 83 -11.48 -8.06 9.59
CA GLU A 83 -12.52 -8.57 10.49
C GLU A 83 -13.17 -9.86 9.98
N SER A 84 -13.20 -10.07 8.66
CA SER A 84 -13.95 -11.19 8.03
C SER A 84 -13.08 -12.36 7.59
N HIS A 85 -11.76 -12.18 7.51
CA HIS A 85 -10.82 -13.21 7.07
C HIS A 85 -9.85 -13.58 8.17
N ASN A 86 -9.46 -14.84 8.18
CA ASN A 86 -8.39 -15.31 9.08
C ASN A 86 -7.04 -15.00 8.45
N VAL A 87 -6.48 -13.84 8.78
CA VAL A 87 -5.17 -13.39 8.29
C VAL A 87 -4.08 -14.05 9.14
N PRO A 88 -3.07 -14.71 8.53
CA PRO A 88 -1.95 -15.30 9.28
C PRO A 88 -1.27 -14.30 10.20
N GLU A 89 -0.96 -14.74 11.42
CA GLU A 89 -0.42 -13.85 12.45
C GLU A 89 0.94 -13.25 12.06
N ASP A 90 1.78 -13.97 11.31
CA ASP A 90 3.10 -13.53 10.89
C ASP A 90 3.10 -12.72 9.58
N LEU A 91 1.96 -12.61 8.91
CA LEU A 91 1.85 -11.90 7.64
C LEU A 91 2.04 -10.40 7.84
N LYS A 92 2.96 -9.80 7.09
CA LYS A 92 3.15 -8.37 7.07
C LYS A 92 2.12 -7.70 6.19
N ILE A 93 1.57 -6.57 6.65
CA ILE A 93 0.51 -5.85 5.93
C ILE A 93 0.95 -4.43 5.63
N ILE A 94 0.71 -4.01 4.38
CA ILE A 94 0.85 -2.62 3.96
C ILE A 94 -0.49 -2.15 3.41
N ASP A 95 -1.14 -1.25 4.14
CA ASP A 95 -2.45 -0.71 3.79
C ASP A 95 -2.35 0.65 3.13
N LEU A 96 -2.87 0.79 1.91
CA LEU A 96 -2.92 2.05 1.18
C LEU A 96 -4.23 2.81 1.43
N SER A 97 -5.20 2.22 2.14
CA SER A 97 -6.42 2.89 2.54
C SER A 97 -6.18 3.90 3.66
N MET A 98 -7.22 4.59 4.12
CA MET A 98 -7.13 5.48 5.29
C MET A 98 -7.40 4.77 6.62
N ASP A 99 -7.77 3.50 6.60
CA ASP A 99 -8.40 2.80 7.73
C ASP A 99 -7.55 2.77 9.01
N TYR A 100 -6.23 2.72 8.84
CA TYR A 100 -5.28 2.56 9.94
C TYR A 100 -4.25 3.70 10.05
N ARG A 101 -4.46 4.82 9.34
CA ARG A 101 -3.50 5.94 9.35
C ARG A 101 -3.46 6.70 10.67
N ILE A 102 -4.56 6.73 11.41
CA ILE A 102 -4.65 7.43 12.70
C ILE A 102 -4.31 6.43 13.80
N LYS A 103 -3.33 6.76 14.61
CA LYS A 103 -2.93 5.92 15.74
C LYS A 103 -4.11 5.68 16.69
N SER A 104 -4.32 4.41 17.02
CA SER A 104 -5.35 3.96 17.98
C SER A 104 -4.78 2.80 18.79
N ASP A 105 -5.38 2.53 19.95
CA ASP A 105 -5.07 1.36 20.76
C ASP A 105 -5.71 0.07 20.20
N ASP A 106 -6.56 0.18 19.17
CA ASP A 106 -7.27 -0.94 18.54
C ASP A 106 -6.42 -1.69 17.52
N HIS A 107 -5.25 -1.15 17.14
CA HIS A 107 -4.38 -1.74 16.13
C HIS A 107 -2.91 -1.35 16.32
N ASP A 108 -2.01 -2.12 15.72
CA ASP A 108 -0.56 -1.94 15.77
C ASP A 108 0.04 -1.31 14.50
N PHE A 109 -0.80 -0.80 13.59
CA PHE A 109 -0.32 -0.18 12.36
C PHE A 109 0.54 1.06 12.66
N ILE A 110 1.69 1.12 11.99
CA ILE A 110 2.61 2.25 12.04
C ILE A 110 2.39 3.15 10.81
N TYR A 111 2.33 4.45 11.01
CA TYR A 111 2.25 5.42 9.91
C TYR A 111 3.51 5.36 9.07
N GLY A 112 3.39 4.90 7.83
CA GLY A 112 4.48 4.50 6.95
C GLY A 112 5.07 5.63 6.13
N LEU A 113 5.61 6.66 6.76
CA LEU A 113 6.45 7.68 6.11
C LEU A 113 7.90 7.49 6.58
N PRO A 114 8.77 6.80 5.82
CA PRO A 114 10.12 6.45 6.26
C PRO A 114 10.99 7.66 6.58
N GLU A 115 10.79 8.78 5.91
CA GLU A 115 11.50 10.04 6.16
C GLU A 115 11.23 10.61 7.56
N LEU A 116 10.07 10.28 8.12
CA LEU A 116 9.66 10.69 9.46
C LEU A 116 10.05 9.64 10.51
N ASN A 117 9.78 8.36 10.26
CA ASN A 117 9.83 7.31 11.27
C ASN A 117 10.42 5.98 10.75
N ARG A 118 11.52 6.05 9.99
CA ARG A 118 12.17 4.90 9.35
C ARG A 118 12.36 3.69 10.28
N ARG A 119 12.84 3.91 11.51
CA ARG A 119 13.07 2.80 12.45
C ARG A 119 11.79 2.03 12.76
N ALA A 120 10.72 2.74 13.06
CA ALA A 120 9.42 2.12 13.34
C ALA A 120 8.89 1.37 12.12
N THR A 121 8.98 1.98 10.92
CA THR A 121 8.54 1.35 9.67
C THR A 121 9.32 0.07 9.35
N CYS A 122 10.66 0.07 9.53
CA CYS A 122 11.49 -1.11 9.24
C CYS A 122 11.21 -2.31 10.17
N THR A 123 10.70 -2.07 11.36
CA THR A 123 10.41 -3.12 12.35
C THR A 123 8.92 -3.44 12.48
N ALA A 124 8.08 -2.67 11.80
CA ALA A 124 6.63 -2.84 11.84
C ALA A 124 6.21 -4.15 11.17
N LYS A 125 5.19 -4.76 11.74
CA LYS A 125 4.45 -5.85 11.13
C LYS A 125 3.38 -5.30 10.19
N HIS A 126 2.70 -4.24 10.61
CA HIS A 126 1.64 -3.58 9.86
C HIS A 126 1.99 -2.11 9.60
N VAL A 127 1.85 -1.67 8.36
CA VAL A 127 2.18 -0.33 7.90
C VAL A 127 0.98 0.31 7.22
N ALA A 128 0.57 1.48 7.71
CA ALA A 128 -0.44 2.31 7.05
C ALA A 128 0.25 3.34 6.14
N ASN A 129 0.17 3.15 4.84
CA ASN A 129 0.77 4.04 3.86
C ASN A 129 0.05 5.41 3.86
N PRO A 130 0.78 6.53 3.93
CA PRO A 130 0.20 7.87 3.93
C PRO A 130 -0.60 8.19 2.67
N GLY A 131 -1.57 9.11 2.79
CA GLY A 131 -2.26 9.67 1.63
C GLY A 131 -1.33 10.58 0.80
N CYS A 132 -1.65 10.73 -0.48
CA CYS A 132 -0.84 11.47 -1.45
C CYS A 132 -0.56 12.92 -1.02
N PHE A 133 -1.58 13.69 -0.65
CA PHE A 133 -1.39 15.08 -0.17
C PHE A 133 -0.59 15.15 1.12
N ALA A 134 -0.91 14.30 2.08
CA ALA A 134 -0.17 14.25 3.34
C ALA A 134 1.30 13.92 3.11
N THR A 135 1.62 13.01 2.20
CA THR A 135 2.99 12.66 1.82
C THR A 135 3.70 13.86 1.21
N CYS A 136 3.12 14.49 0.18
CA CYS A 136 3.73 15.65 -0.48
C CYS A 136 3.98 16.81 0.49
N ILE A 137 2.99 17.16 1.31
CA ILE A 137 3.09 18.25 2.29
C ILE A 137 4.17 17.93 3.33
N GLN A 138 4.17 16.75 3.88
CA GLN A 138 5.15 16.34 4.89
C GLN A 138 6.55 16.31 4.30
N LEU A 139 6.77 15.73 3.13
CA LEU A 139 8.10 15.68 2.49
C LEU A 139 8.64 17.09 2.20
N GLY A 140 7.77 18.04 1.82
CA GLY A 140 8.17 19.43 1.62
C GLY A 140 8.51 20.17 2.91
N LEU A 141 7.81 19.89 4.00
CA LEU A 141 7.93 20.65 5.25
C LEU A 141 8.85 20.01 6.30
N LEU A 142 8.98 18.69 6.33
CA LEU A 142 9.77 17.98 7.35
C LEU A 142 11.23 18.45 7.46
N PRO A 143 11.97 18.70 6.36
CA PRO A 143 13.33 19.21 6.44
C PRO A 143 13.39 20.57 7.14
N LEU A 144 12.45 21.45 6.82
CA LEU A 144 12.37 22.80 7.42
C LEU A 144 11.96 22.73 8.89
N ALA A 145 10.97 21.90 9.21
CA ALA A 145 10.52 21.69 10.59
C ALA A 145 11.64 21.12 11.47
N LYS A 146 12.40 20.16 10.95
CA LYS A 146 13.54 19.56 11.66
C LYS A 146 14.62 20.58 12.04
N HIS A 147 14.79 21.61 11.24
CA HIS A 147 15.77 22.68 11.48
C HIS A 147 15.15 23.93 12.11
N LEU A 148 13.91 23.85 12.62
CA LEU A 148 13.18 24.95 13.25
C LEU A 148 13.08 26.21 12.36
N MET A 149 12.96 25.99 11.06
CA MET A 149 12.90 27.07 10.05
C MET A 149 11.48 27.48 9.68
N LEU A 150 10.46 26.80 10.23
CA LEU A 150 9.06 27.13 9.99
C LEU A 150 8.62 28.19 11.05
N ASN A 151 8.30 29.39 10.57
CA ASN A 151 7.81 30.50 11.40
C ASN A 151 6.50 31.03 10.80
N GLY A 152 5.46 31.10 11.61
CA GLY A 152 4.14 31.60 11.20
C GLY A 152 3.29 30.59 10.44
N ASP A 153 2.30 31.11 9.74
CA ASP A 153 1.32 30.30 9.02
C ASP A 153 1.89 29.68 7.76
N ILE A 154 1.53 28.43 7.50
CA ILE A 154 1.90 27.73 6.29
C ILE A 154 0.67 27.61 5.39
N MET A 155 0.72 28.27 4.24
CA MET A 155 -0.35 28.19 3.24
C MET A 155 -0.05 27.07 2.24
N VAL A 156 -0.98 26.10 2.15
CA VAL A 156 -0.88 24.97 1.22
C VAL A 156 -2.01 25.07 0.20
N ASN A 157 -1.65 25.06 -1.07
CA ASN A 157 -2.60 24.99 -2.17
C ASN A 157 -2.43 23.65 -2.87
N ALA A 158 -3.47 22.83 -2.89
CA ALA A 158 -3.44 21.47 -3.42
C ALA A 158 -4.66 21.22 -4.31
N ILE A 159 -4.41 20.63 -5.48
CA ILE A 159 -5.44 20.32 -6.47
C ILE A 159 -5.44 18.81 -6.68
N THR A 160 -6.64 18.21 -6.63
CA THR A 160 -6.85 16.80 -6.97
C THR A 160 -7.52 16.69 -8.34
N GLY A 161 -7.17 15.63 -9.06
CA GLY A 161 -7.87 15.25 -10.29
C GLY A 161 -9.07 14.35 -10.00
#